data_bb23ba113b920a348ad9f8480cc9d6e6
#
_entry.id   bb23ba113b920a348ad9f8480cc9d6e6
#
_cell.length_a   1.000
_cell.length_b   1.000
_cell.length_c   1.000
_cell.angle_alpha   90.00
_cell.angle_beta   90.00
_cell.angle_gamma   90.00
#
_symmetry.space_group_name_H-M   'P 1'
#
loop_
_entity.id
_entity.type
_entity.pdbx_description
1 polymer ?
#
loop_
_entity_poly.entity_id
_entity_poly.type
_entity_poly.pdbx_seq_one_letter_code
_entity_poly.pdbx_strand_id
1 'polypeptide(L)'
;MNLNDDRSLMRAAYLQAATSPDVSTQNGAVLVAWDGSVVFGCNSLPMGVSPTEARLQGSAKYDWTVHAEHAVLLHAASQGVSTFGATVYAPWFACVRCAVSMIHSGVTRVVGHASYHHAAASLNSKWNDSIEMGIDALQEAGVVTHRIRPTCSCGRTTL
;
A
#
# COMPACT_ATOMS: atom_id res chain seq x y z
N MET A 1 19.50 1.82 -6.05
CA MET A 1 18.44 1.07 -5.39
C MET A 1 18.41 -0.32 -6.01
N ASN A 2 18.52 -1.38 -5.22
CA ASN A 2 18.43 -2.74 -5.75
C ASN A 2 16.95 -3.12 -5.85
N LEU A 3 16.39 -3.08 -7.06
CA LEU A 3 14.97 -3.37 -7.32
C LEU A 3 14.62 -4.87 -7.15
N ASN A 4 15.60 -5.72 -6.86
CA ASN A 4 15.40 -7.14 -6.59
C ASN A 4 15.35 -7.46 -5.08
N ASP A 5 15.36 -6.46 -4.22
CA ASP A 5 15.33 -6.64 -2.78
C ASP A 5 14.05 -6.08 -2.17
N ASP A 6 13.24 -6.97 -1.59
CA ASP A 6 11.97 -6.63 -0.94
C ASP A 6 12.11 -5.49 0.09
N ARG A 7 13.25 -5.41 0.79
CA ARG A 7 13.49 -4.38 1.81
C ARG A 7 13.71 -3.00 1.20
N SER A 8 14.46 -2.94 0.09
CA SER A 8 14.69 -1.70 -0.65
C SER A 8 13.37 -1.15 -1.20
N LEU A 9 12.51 -2.02 -1.73
CA LEU A 9 11.20 -1.65 -2.25
C LEU A 9 10.23 -1.26 -1.14
N MET A 10 10.25 -1.96 0.00
CA MET A 10 9.49 -1.56 1.18
C MET A 10 9.93 -0.19 1.70
N ARG A 11 11.25 0.07 1.75
CA ARG A 11 11.78 1.39 2.12
C ARG A 11 11.30 2.48 1.15
N ALA A 12 11.24 2.20 -0.14
CA ALA A 12 10.67 3.12 -1.13
C ALA A 12 9.18 3.40 -0.87
N ALA A 13 8.41 2.39 -0.47
CA ALA A 13 7.01 2.59 -0.09
C ALA A 13 6.87 3.53 1.12
N TYR A 14 7.75 3.41 2.13
CA TYR A 14 7.78 4.36 3.26
C TYR A 14 8.15 5.79 2.82
N LEU A 15 9.13 5.93 1.93
CA LEU A 15 9.49 7.26 1.40
C LEU A 15 8.33 7.86 0.61
N GLN A 16 7.62 7.03 -0.14
CA GLN A 16 6.44 7.47 -0.87
C GLN A 16 5.29 7.86 0.08
N ALA A 17 5.13 7.19 1.21
CA ALA A 17 4.14 7.56 2.23
C ALA A 17 4.31 9.01 2.70
N ALA A 18 5.56 9.49 2.84
CA ALA A 18 5.84 10.85 3.28
C ALA A 18 5.36 11.94 2.29
N THR A 19 4.99 11.58 1.07
CA THR A 19 4.42 12.49 0.06
C THR A 19 2.90 12.58 0.13
N SER A 20 2.24 11.79 0.99
CA SER A 20 0.79 11.83 1.16
C SER A 20 0.33 13.19 1.71
N PRO A 21 -0.72 13.79 1.13
CA PRO A 21 -1.33 15.02 1.66
C PRO A 21 -2.15 14.77 2.96
N ASP A 22 -2.46 13.52 3.29
CA ASP A 22 -3.17 13.17 4.53
C ASP A 22 -2.16 13.08 5.68
N VAL A 23 -2.02 14.17 6.42
CA VAL A 23 -1.08 14.28 7.56
C VAL A 23 -1.43 13.37 8.73
N SER A 24 -2.65 12.86 8.79
CA SER A 24 -3.12 12.00 9.90
C SER A 24 -2.86 10.51 9.67
N THR A 25 -2.77 10.09 8.40
CA THR A 25 -2.55 8.69 8.03
C THR A 25 -1.79 8.65 6.71
N GLN A 26 -0.49 8.61 6.78
CA GLN A 26 0.36 8.53 5.59
C GLN A 26 0.68 7.06 5.27
N ASN A 27 0.30 6.62 4.08
CA ASN A 27 0.68 5.32 3.54
C ASN A 27 1.20 5.46 2.12
N GLY A 28 2.15 4.61 1.75
CA GLY A 28 2.73 4.58 0.41
C GLY A 28 2.71 3.16 -0.14
N ALA A 29 2.81 3.06 -1.45
CA ALA A 29 2.94 1.77 -2.11
C ALA A 29 3.89 1.85 -3.31
N VAL A 30 4.48 0.71 -3.63
CA VAL A 30 5.29 0.50 -4.83
C VAL A 30 4.75 -0.73 -5.55
N LEU A 31 4.51 -0.60 -6.85
CA LEU A 31 4.19 -1.73 -7.71
C LEU A 31 5.40 -2.01 -8.61
N VAL A 32 5.82 -3.25 -8.66
CA VAL A 32 6.84 -3.74 -9.60
C VAL A 32 6.15 -4.66 -10.59
N ALA A 33 6.10 -4.25 -11.84
CA ALA A 33 5.51 -5.02 -12.92
C ALA A 33 6.43 -6.16 -13.36
N TRP A 34 5.88 -7.09 -14.12
CA TRP A 34 6.63 -8.24 -14.65
C TRP A 34 7.83 -7.84 -15.53
N ASP A 35 7.71 -6.74 -16.27
CA ASP A 35 8.76 -6.21 -17.13
C ASP A 35 9.85 -5.40 -16.39
N GLY A 36 9.72 -5.29 -15.06
CA GLY A 36 10.60 -4.51 -14.20
C GLY A 36 10.22 -3.04 -14.07
N SER A 37 9.15 -2.58 -14.73
CA SER A 37 8.62 -1.22 -14.54
C SER A 37 8.20 -1.02 -13.09
N VAL A 38 8.48 0.17 -12.54
CA VAL A 38 8.19 0.49 -11.15
C VAL A 38 7.24 1.70 -11.07
N VAL A 39 6.14 1.53 -10.37
CA VAL A 39 5.12 2.55 -10.17
C VAL A 39 5.00 2.88 -8.69
N PHE A 40 4.92 4.17 -8.37
CA PHE A 40 4.83 4.67 -7.01
C PHE A 40 3.46 5.31 -6.76
N GLY A 41 2.97 5.20 -5.53
CA GLY A 41 1.73 5.83 -5.10
C GLY A 41 1.68 6.05 -3.59
N CYS A 42 0.89 7.02 -3.18
CA CYS A 42 0.53 7.23 -1.77
C CYS A 42 -0.99 7.40 -1.65
N ASN A 43 -1.50 7.32 -0.45
CA ASN A 43 -2.90 7.69 -0.24
C ASN A 43 -3.07 9.18 -0.54
N SER A 44 -3.89 9.50 -1.51
CA SER A 44 -3.99 10.83 -2.09
C SER A 44 -5.35 11.11 -2.69
N LEU A 45 -5.62 12.39 -2.96
CA LEU A 45 -6.73 12.79 -3.80
C LEU A 45 -6.44 12.48 -5.28
N PRO A 46 -7.48 12.40 -6.12
CA PRO A 46 -7.30 12.28 -7.56
C PRO A 46 -6.47 13.44 -8.13
N MET A 47 -5.72 13.16 -9.19
CA MET A 47 -4.94 14.19 -9.88
C MET A 47 -5.83 15.37 -10.32
N GLY A 48 -5.37 16.58 -10.09
CA GLY A 48 -6.11 17.81 -10.40
C GLY A 48 -7.12 18.23 -9.33
N VAL A 49 -7.37 17.39 -8.31
CA VAL A 49 -8.24 17.74 -7.18
C VAL A 49 -7.43 18.40 -6.06
N SER A 50 -7.77 19.65 -5.72
CA SER A 50 -7.05 20.40 -4.69
C SER A 50 -7.19 19.77 -3.29
N PRO A 51 -6.10 19.66 -2.52
CA PRO A 51 -6.10 19.08 -1.17
C PRO A 51 -6.57 20.11 -0.13
N THR A 52 -7.86 20.46 -0.19
CA THR A 52 -8.45 21.38 0.79
C THR A 52 -8.65 20.68 2.13
N GLU A 53 -8.64 21.46 3.20
CA GLU A 53 -8.90 20.98 4.56
C GLU A 53 -10.23 20.21 4.65
N ALA A 54 -11.29 20.74 4.05
CA ALA A 54 -12.61 20.11 4.02
C ALA A 54 -12.63 18.71 3.39
N ARG A 55 -11.67 18.41 2.49
CA ARG A 55 -11.53 17.10 1.84
C ARG A 55 -10.63 16.13 2.58
N LEU A 56 -9.71 16.65 3.41
CA LEU A 56 -8.68 15.86 4.09
C LEU A 56 -8.99 15.61 5.57
N GLN A 57 -10.06 16.22 6.12
CA GLN A 57 -10.42 16.08 7.52
C GLN A 57 -11.66 15.22 7.75
N GLY A 58 -11.74 14.67 8.99
CA GLY A 58 -12.88 13.90 9.44
C GLY A 58 -13.17 12.66 8.59
N SER A 59 -14.45 12.39 8.36
CA SER A 59 -14.92 11.29 7.52
C SER A 59 -14.85 11.60 6.02
N ALA A 60 -14.87 12.87 5.64
CA ALA A 60 -14.84 13.28 4.22
C ALA A 60 -13.61 12.76 3.48
N LYS A 61 -12.46 12.66 4.15
CA LYS A 61 -11.24 12.15 3.52
C LYS A 61 -11.40 10.74 2.94
N TYR A 62 -12.25 9.90 3.49
CA TYR A 62 -12.47 8.53 3.00
C TYR A 62 -13.26 8.48 1.67
N ASP A 63 -13.97 9.55 1.34
CA ASP A 63 -14.69 9.68 0.07
C ASP A 63 -13.78 10.26 -1.02
N TRP A 64 -12.82 11.11 -0.65
CA TRP A 64 -11.96 11.85 -1.56
C TRP A 64 -10.61 11.20 -1.83
N THR A 65 -10.10 10.39 -0.90
CA THR A 65 -8.76 9.80 -1.03
C THR A 65 -8.82 8.34 -1.44
N VAL A 66 -7.96 7.95 -2.35
CA VAL A 66 -7.69 6.53 -2.63
C VAL A 66 -6.58 6.04 -1.70
N HIS A 67 -6.60 4.78 -1.33
CA HIS A 67 -5.51 4.15 -0.58
C HIS A 67 -4.27 4.00 -1.47
N ALA A 68 -3.08 3.94 -0.87
CA ALA A 68 -1.82 3.87 -1.58
C ALA A 68 -1.75 2.65 -2.53
N GLU A 69 -2.26 1.51 -2.09
CA GLU A 69 -2.29 0.28 -2.86
C GLU A 69 -3.20 0.40 -4.10
N HIS A 70 -4.31 1.11 -3.97
CA HIS A 70 -5.19 1.39 -5.10
C HIS A 70 -4.58 2.44 -6.02
N ALA A 71 -3.89 3.45 -5.45
CA ALA A 71 -3.22 4.50 -6.22
C ALA A 71 -2.18 3.93 -7.19
N VAL A 72 -1.36 2.94 -6.78
CA VAL A 72 -0.37 2.35 -7.70
C VAL A 72 -1.01 1.60 -8.87
N LEU A 73 -2.20 0.99 -8.68
CA LEU A 73 -2.93 0.34 -9.77
C LEU A 73 -3.46 1.39 -10.77
N LEU A 74 -4.02 2.50 -10.27
CA LEU A 74 -4.51 3.60 -11.10
C LEU A 74 -3.37 4.31 -11.83
N HIS A 75 -2.24 4.54 -11.16
CA HIS A 75 -1.04 5.11 -11.79
C HIS A 75 -0.46 4.16 -12.85
N ALA A 76 -0.41 2.86 -12.59
CA ALA A 76 0.00 1.88 -13.60
C ALA A 76 -0.89 1.96 -14.84
N ALA A 77 -2.21 1.98 -14.64
CA ALA A 77 -3.16 2.12 -15.74
C ALA A 77 -2.95 3.42 -16.54
N SER A 78 -2.74 4.56 -15.87
CA SER A 78 -2.50 5.85 -16.52
C SER A 78 -1.19 5.92 -17.31
N GLN A 79 -0.21 5.09 -16.93
CA GLN A 79 1.12 5.01 -17.57
C GLN A 79 1.22 3.87 -18.60
N GLY A 80 0.14 3.09 -18.78
CA GLY A 80 0.17 1.92 -19.68
C GLY A 80 1.03 0.76 -19.14
N VAL A 81 1.30 0.72 -17.84
CA VAL A 81 2.06 -0.36 -17.19
C VAL A 81 1.12 -1.50 -16.84
N SER A 82 1.44 -2.72 -17.28
CA SER A 82 0.65 -3.91 -16.94
C SER A 82 0.79 -4.27 -15.47
N THR A 83 -0.34 -4.47 -14.80
CA THR A 83 -0.40 -4.95 -13.41
C THR A 83 -0.43 -6.48 -13.33
N PHE A 84 -0.62 -7.17 -14.45
CA PHE A 84 -0.65 -8.62 -14.52
C PHE A 84 0.71 -9.22 -14.14
N GLY A 85 0.73 -10.11 -13.16
CA GLY A 85 1.96 -10.72 -12.63
C GLY A 85 2.78 -9.80 -11.71
N ALA A 86 2.28 -8.59 -11.40
CA ALA A 86 3.01 -7.61 -10.59
C ALA A 86 3.10 -8.02 -9.11
N THR A 87 4.11 -7.43 -8.44
CA THR A 87 4.24 -7.42 -6.97
C THR A 87 3.94 -6.03 -6.43
N VAL A 88 3.12 -5.95 -5.39
CA VAL A 88 2.82 -4.69 -4.68
C VAL A 88 3.46 -4.71 -3.29
N TYR A 89 4.15 -3.64 -2.95
CA TYR A 89 4.78 -3.39 -1.64
C TYR A 89 4.04 -2.25 -0.95
N ALA A 90 3.55 -2.49 0.26
CA ALA A 90 2.91 -1.46 1.07
C ALA A 90 3.22 -1.72 2.56
N PRO A 91 3.56 -0.68 3.37
CA PRO A 91 3.80 -0.85 4.81
C PRO A 91 2.64 -1.53 5.52
N TRP A 92 1.41 -1.15 5.19
CA TRP A 92 0.20 -1.80 5.66
C TRP A 92 -0.24 -2.85 4.64
N PHE A 93 -0.79 -3.98 5.12
CA PHE A 93 -1.48 -4.87 4.21
C PHE A 93 -2.75 -4.23 3.67
N ALA A 94 -3.10 -4.64 2.45
CA ALA A 94 -4.28 -4.13 1.77
C ALA A 94 -5.56 -4.43 2.58
N CYS A 95 -6.39 -3.42 2.78
CA CYS A 95 -7.76 -3.65 3.21
C CYS A 95 -8.54 -4.42 2.14
N VAL A 96 -9.69 -4.99 2.48
CA VAL A 96 -10.48 -5.82 1.56
C VAL A 96 -10.77 -5.15 0.21
N ARG A 97 -11.04 -3.84 0.18
CA ARG A 97 -11.28 -3.10 -1.06
C ARG A 97 -10.04 -3.04 -1.96
N CYS A 98 -8.87 -2.78 -1.37
CA CYS A 98 -7.61 -2.78 -2.11
C CYS A 98 -7.25 -4.20 -2.57
N ALA A 99 -7.44 -5.22 -1.73
CA ALA A 99 -7.22 -6.62 -2.07
C ALA A 99 -8.05 -7.04 -3.29
N VAL A 100 -9.36 -6.74 -3.29
CA VAL A 100 -10.25 -7.01 -4.42
C VAL A 100 -9.74 -6.34 -5.70
N SER A 101 -9.31 -5.07 -5.62
CA SER A 101 -8.76 -4.36 -6.78
C SER A 101 -7.46 -4.99 -7.29
N MET A 102 -6.57 -5.44 -6.40
CA MET A 102 -5.33 -6.13 -6.76
C MET A 102 -5.60 -7.47 -7.44
N ILE A 103 -6.54 -8.27 -6.91
CA ILE A 103 -6.94 -9.56 -7.49
C ILE A 103 -7.45 -9.35 -8.92
N HIS A 104 -8.39 -8.42 -9.10
CA HIS A 104 -8.95 -8.11 -10.41
C HIS A 104 -7.94 -7.55 -11.40
N SER A 105 -6.90 -6.87 -10.93
CA SER A 105 -5.83 -6.35 -11.79
C SER A 105 -4.71 -7.37 -12.07
N GLY A 106 -4.83 -8.61 -11.58
CA GLY A 106 -3.86 -9.67 -11.85
C GLY A 106 -2.55 -9.56 -11.07
N VAL A 107 -2.53 -8.84 -9.95
CA VAL A 107 -1.39 -8.85 -9.02
C VAL A 107 -1.22 -10.24 -8.45
N THR A 108 0.02 -10.75 -8.43
CA THR A 108 0.33 -12.11 -7.98
C THR A 108 1.05 -12.18 -6.64
N ARG A 109 1.57 -11.05 -6.16
CA ARG A 109 2.29 -11.00 -4.88
C ARG A 109 2.06 -9.67 -4.17
N VAL A 110 1.83 -9.73 -2.85
CA VAL A 110 1.69 -8.56 -1.98
C VAL A 110 2.65 -8.69 -0.81
N VAL A 111 3.45 -7.66 -0.60
CA VAL A 111 4.46 -7.60 0.48
C VAL A 111 4.10 -6.48 1.44
N GLY A 112 3.89 -6.83 2.70
CA GLY A 112 3.60 -5.90 3.78
C GLY A 112 4.66 -5.94 4.89
N HIS A 113 4.59 -5.00 5.83
CA HIS A 113 5.50 -4.92 6.95
C HIS A 113 4.87 -5.54 8.21
N ALA A 114 5.52 -6.53 8.82
CA ALA A 114 4.97 -7.33 9.92
C ALA A 114 4.64 -6.52 11.18
N SER A 115 5.43 -5.50 11.50
CA SER A 115 5.21 -4.70 12.71
C SER A 115 4.06 -3.72 12.59
N TYR A 116 3.68 -3.32 11.37
CA TYR A 116 2.57 -2.39 11.17
C TYR A 116 1.22 -3.02 11.53
N HIS A 117 1.06 -4.31 11.31
CA HIS A 117 -0.15 -5.03 11.67
C HIS A 117 -0.37 -5.03 13.20
N HIS A 118 0.69 -5.16 13.99
CA HIS A 118 0.61 -5.14 15.47
C HIS A 118 0.49 -3.71 16.04
N ALA A 119 1.16 -2.73 15.44
CA ALA A 119 1.08 -1.34 15.88
C ALA A 119 -0.28 -0.71 15.54
N ALA A 120 -0.84 -1.02 14.38
CA ALA A 120 -2.17 -0.59 13.97
C ALA A 120 -3.28 -1.22 14.83
N ALA A 121 -3.08 -2.44 15.35
CA ALA A 121 -4.02 -3.09 16.27
C ALA A 121 -4.29 -2.28 17.54
N SER A 122 -3.29 -1.52 18.01
CA SER A 122 -3.46 -0.65 19.19
C SER A 122 -4.05 0.72 18.85
N LEU A 123 -3.94 1.19 17.59
CA LEU A 123 -4.32 2.55 17.20
C LEU A 123 -5.60 2.62 16.35
N ASN A 124 -6.00 1.53 15.68
CA ASN A 124 -7.14 1.55 14.76
C ASN A 124 -7.78 0.16 14.59
N SER A 125 -8.48 -0.33 15.59
CA SER A 125 -9.29 -1.57 15.51
C SER A 125 -10.23 -1.59 14.28
N LYS A 126 -10.64 -0.42 13.80
CA LYS A 126 -11.49 -0.24 12.61
C LYS A 126 -10.91 -0.84 11.32
N TRP A 127 -9.58 -0.88 11.18
CA TRP A 127 -8.94 -1.38 9.95
C TRP A 127 -8.54 -2.86 10.04
N ASN A 128 -8.41 -3.41 11.25
CA ASN A 128 -7.92 -4.77 11.44
C ASN A 128 -8.79 -5.80 10.74
N ASP A 129 -10.10 -5.76 10.98
CA ASP A 129 -11.04 -6.70 10.36
C ASP A 129 -10.99 -6.61 8.83
N SER A 130 -10.92 -5.40 8.28
CA SER A 130 -10.85 -5.18 6.84
C SER A 130 -9.51 -5.64 6.23
N ILE A 131 -8.42 -5.55 6.98
CA ILE A 131 -7.10 -6.05 6.56
C ILE A 131 -7.07 -7.58 6.61
N GLU A 132 -7.60 -8.19 7.67
CA GLU A 132 -7.71 -9.67 7.76
C GLU A 132 -8.54 -10.22 6.60
N MET A 133 -9.72 -9.66 6.35
CA MET A 133 -10.54 -10.02 5.20
C MET A 133 -9.79 -9.84 3.87
N GLY A 134 -8.97 -8.80 3.76
CA GLY A 134 -8.15 -8.56 2.58
C GLY A 134 -7.06 -9.62 2.38
N ILE A 135 -6.41 -10.04 3.47
CA ILE A 135 -5.39 -11.11 3.44
C ILE A 135 -6.04 -12.44 3.05
N ASP A 136 -7.18 -12.78 3.65
CA ASP A 136 -7.93 -14.00 3.35
C ASP A 136 -8.32 -14.04 1.86
N ALA A 137 -8.88 -12.94 1.34
CA ALA A 137 -9.26 -12.84 -0.07
C ALA A 137 -8.05 -13.00 -1.01
N LEU A 138 -6.91 -12.37 -0.71
CA LEU A 138 -5.68 -12.50 -1.49
C LEU A 138 -5.20 -13.95 -1.52
N GLN A 139 -5.18 -14.62 -0.36
CA GLN A 139 -4.72 -16.01 -0.23
C GLN A 139 -5.67 -16.98 -0.95
N GLU A 140 -6.98 -16.81 -0.81
CA GLU A 140 -7.98 -17.62 -1.50
C GLU A 140 -7.86 -17.48 -3.03
N ALA A 141 -7.54 -16.27 -3.51
CA ALA A 141 -7.29 -15.99 -4.93
C ALA A 141 -5.91 -16.49 -5.42
N GLY A 142 -5.09 -17.12 -4.57
CA GLY A 142 -3.75 -17.60 -4.93
C GLY A 142 -2.68 -16.52 -5.00
N VAL A 143 -2.94 -15.31 -4.48
CA VAL A 143 -1.94 -14.23 -4.41
C VAL A 143 -0.98 -14.52 -3.25
N VAL A 144 0.32 -14.51 -3.52
CA VAL A 144 1.34 -14.73 -2.50
C VAL A 144 1.41 -13.52 -1.56
N THR A 145 1.13 -13.72 -0.28
CA THR A 145 1.28 -12.69 0.74
C THR A 145 2.58 -12.90 1.51
N HIS A 146 3.39 -11.87 1.65
CA HIS A 146 4.66 -11.92 2.38
C HIS A 146 4.77 -10.80 3.41
N ARG A 147 5.30 -11.13 4.60
CA ARG A 147 5.52 -10.16 5.69
C ARG A 147 7.01 -9.99 5.92
N ILE A 148 7.52 -8.78 5.66
CA ILE A 148 8.89 -8.43 6.00
C ILE A 148 8.95 -8.07 7.49
N ARG A 149 9.88 -8.69 8.22
CA ARG A 149 10.18 -8.30 9.61
C ARG A 149 11.20 -7.16 9.62
N PRO A 150 11.01 -6.14 10.49
CA PRO A 150 12.03 -5.12 10.66
C PRO A 150 13.31 -5.78 11.17
N THR A 151 14.41 -5.54 10.50
CA THR A 151 15.73 -5.88 11.03
C THR A 151 16.29 -4.65 11.70
N CYS A 152 16.10 -4.54 12.99
CA CYS A 152 16.90 -3.65 13.80
C CYS A 152 17.73 -4.48 14.78
N SER A 153 19.03 -4.47 14.59
CA SER A 153 20.01 -5.00 15.55
C SER A 153 20.14 -4.11 16.80
N CYS A 154 19.44 -2.99 16.86
CA CYS A 154 19.60 -1.97 17.92
C CYS A 154 18.36 -1.78 18.81
N GLY A 155 17.34 -2.63 18.73
CA GLY A 155 16.15 -2.56 19.60
C GLY A 155 15.29 -1.29 19.44
N ARG A 156 15.58 -0.44 18.47
CA ARG A 156 14.74 0.72 18.11
C ARG A 156 13.98 0.40 16.84
N THR A 157 12.67 0.52 16.90
CA THR A 157 11.80 0.53 15.71
C THR A 157 12.14 1.79 14.93
N THR A 158 13.02 1.68 13.94
CA THR A 158 13.23 2.75 12.98
C THR A 158 12.27 2.52 11.85
N LEU A 159 11.29 3.42 11.75
CA LEU A 159 10.46 3.63 10.58
C LEU A 159 11.34 3.93 9.35
#